data_f66048bbb75cb16b339edc85dab90392
#
_entry.id   f66048bbb75cb16b339edc85dab90392
#
_cell.length_a   1.000
_cell.length_b   1.000
_cell.length_c   1.000
_cell.angle_alpha   90.00
_cell.angle_beta   90.00
_cell.angle_gamma   90.00
#
_symmetry.space_group_name_H-M   'P 1'
#
loop_
_entity.id
_entity.type
_entity.pdbx_description
1 polymer ?
#
loop_
_entity_poly.entity_id
_entity_poly.type
_entity_poly.pdbx_seq_one_letter_code
_entity_poly.pdbx_strand_id
1 'polypeptide(L)'
;ITGLNTIFALCGVALTLFASMLSKESGILFIPLIYWVELIIFQAKNLQFQPIYIKKIKLIHMLLGGVIAAGLIFLYLLPPYLNPVNFARRDFTLDERLLTESRVIFYYLKMTFYPLLSDLSLYHDDFTISKSITQPITTLYSFAGLLGISLACIALFKKHPMLLFAWGWYV
;
A
#
# COMPACT_ATOMS: atom_id res chain seq x y z
N ILE A 1 -11.64 27.48 11.99
CA ILE A 1 -11.29 26.41 12.96
C ILE A 1 -10.29 27.04 13.91
N THR A 2 -10.63 27.17 15.20
CA THR A 2 -9.75 27.72 16.21
C THR A 2 -8.54 26.79 16.39
N GLY A 3 -7.34 27.34 16.66
CA GLY A 3 -6.11 26.55 16.81
C GLY A 3 -6.23 25.42 17.84
N LEU A 4 -7.08 25.60 18.86
CA LEU A 4 -7.38 24.60 19.89
C LEU A 4 -8.04 23.35 19.29
N ASN A 5 -9.01 23.49 18.39
CA ASN A 5 -9.68 22.34 17.74
C ASN A 5 -8.71 21.56 16.84
N THR A 6 -7.74 22.24 16.24
CA THR A 6 -6.70 21.58 15.44
C THR A 6 -5.77 20.74 16.32
N ILE A 7 -5.39 21.26 17.50
CA ILE A 7 -4.56 20.53 18.45
C ILE A 7 -5.28 19.28 18.95
N PHE A 8 -6.56 19.37 19.33
CA PHE A 8 -7.35 18.22 19.75
C PHE A 8 -7.48 17.17 18.65
N ALA A 9 -7.68 17.59 17.39
CA ALA A 9 -7.74 16.67 16.25
C ALA A 9 -6.41 15.94 16.03
N LEU A 10 -5.29 16.66 16.09
CA LEU A 10 -3.95 16.06 15.95
C LEU A 10 -3.64 15.10 17.10
N CYS A 11 -3.98 15.45 18.33
CA CYS A 11 -3.84 14.55 19.48
C CYS A 11 -4.69 13.29 19.31
N GLY A 12 -5.93 13.43 18.84
CA GLY A 12 -6.81 12.29 18.56
C GLY A 12 -6.23 11.34 17.51
N VAL A 13 -5.73 11.88 16.40
CA VAL A 13 -5.06 11.07 15.36
C VAL A 13 -3.80 10.38 15.89
N ALA A 14 -2.96 11.09 16.64
CA ALA A 14 -1.76 10.51 17.23
C ALA A 14 -2.09 9.36 18.21
N LEU A 15 -3.13 9.54 19.03
CA LEU A 15 -3.56 8.54 20.01
C LEU A 15 -4.14 7.30 19.34
N THR A 16 -4.95 7.47 18.29
CA THR A 16 -5.51 6.34 17.53
C THR A 16 -4.44 5.58 16.74
N LEU A 17 -3.46 6.27 16.16
CA LEU A 17 -2.31 5.63 15.53
C LEU A 17 -1.49 4.83 16.52
N PHE A 18 -1.21 5.39 17.70
CA PHE A 18 -0.49 4.70 18.75
C PHE A 18 -1.26 3.46 19.23
N ALA A 19 -2.56 3.57 19.47
CA ALA A 19 -3.41 2.45 19.85
C ALA A 19 -3.45 1.36 18.77
N SER A 20 -3.48 1.73 17.48
CA SER A 20 -3.44 0.76 16.37
C SER A 20 -2.13 -0.02 16.32
N MET A 21 -1.00 0.64 16.60
CA MET A 21 0.31 -0.01 16.68
C MET A 21 0.42 -0.98 17.86
N LEU A 22 -0.20 -0.65 18.98
CA LEU A 22 -0.27 -1.54 20.14
C LEU A 22 -1.16 -2.77 19.88
N SER A 23 -2.18 -2.62 19.04
CA SER A 23 -3.09 -3.71 18.69
C SER A 23 -2.45 -4.73 17.74
N LYS A 24 -1.72 -4.24 16.72
CA LYS A 24 -1.08 -5.07 15.71
C LYS A 24 0.10 -4.33 15.06
N GLU A 25 1.18 -5.05 14.79
CA GLU A 25 2.39 -4.50 14.12
C GLU A 25 2.07 -3.77 12.82
N SER A 26 1.11 -4.30 12.03
CA SER A 26 0.65 -3.66 10.80
C SER A 26 -0.07 -2.32 11.00
N GLY A 27 -0.40 -1.92 12.25
CA GLY A 27 -0.96 -0.61 12.58
C GLY A 27 -0.10 0.57 12.11
N ILE A 28 1.23 0.37 11.98
CA ILE A 28 2.14 1.39 11.45
C ILE A 28 1.83 1.76 9.99
N LEU A 29 1.20 0.86 9.22
CA LEU A 29 0.79 1.11 7.83
C LEU A 29 -0.31 2.16 7.70
N PHE A 30 -1.03 2.49 8.79
CA PHE A 30 -1.98 3.60 8.76
C PHE A 30 -1.32 4.96 8.52
N ILE A 31 -0.02 5.12 8.87
CA ILE A 31 0.69 6.36 8.62
C ILE A 31 0.80 6.66 7.11
N PRO A 32 1.38 5.79 6.26
CA PRO A 32 1.40 6.03 4.82
C PRO A 32 0.00 6.07 4.20
N LEU A 33 -0.97 5.32 4.73
CA LEU A 33 -2.35 5.36 4.24
C LEU A 33 -3.02 6.73 4.48
N ILE A 34 -2.81 7.35 5.64
CA ILE A 34 -3.30 8.71 5.92
C ILE A 34 -2.68 9.71 4.93
N TYR A 35 -1.38 9.60 4.67
CA TYR A 35 -0.72 10.42 3.65
C TYR A 35 -1.29 10.19 2.25
N TRP A 36 -1.60 8.94 1.91
CA TRP A 36 -2.21 8.58 0.62
C TRP A 36 -3.60 9.21 0.44
N VAL A 37 -4.42 9.17 1.50
CA VAL A 37 -5.72 9.84 1.53
C VAL A 37 -5.56 11.36 1.33
N GLU A 38 -4.66 11.99 2.08
CA GLU A 38 -4.39 13.43 1.97
C GLU A 38 -3.94 13.82 0.58
N LEU A 39 -2.99 13.06 0.00
CA LEU A 39 -2.45 13.29 -1.34
C LEU A 39 -3.53 13.25 -2.42
N ILE A 40 -4.33 12.21 -2.42
CA ILE A 40 -5.22 11.93 -3.55
C ILE A 40 -6.57 12.61 -3.37
N ILE A 41 -7.15 12.55 -2.17
CA ILE A 41 -8.51 13.03 -1.96
C ILE A 41 -8.54 14.53 -1.68
N PHE A 42 -7.71 14.99 -0.74
CA PHE A 42 -7.80 16.38 -0.28
C PHE A 42 -6.99 17.35 -1.15
N GLN A 43 -5.83 16.94 -1.64
CA GLN A 43 -5.02 17.85 -2.45
C GLN A 43 -5.43 17.92 -3.93
N ALA A 44 -5.90 16.83 -4.51
CA ALA A 44 -6.41 16.87 -5.89
C ALA A 44 -7.56 17.88 -6.06
N LYS A 45 -8.40 18.06 -5.04
CA LYS A 45 -9.47 19.08 -5.05
C LYS A 45 -8.99 20.50 -4.72
N ASN A 46 -8.00 20.65 -3.85
CA ASN A 46 -7.55 21.97 -3.36
C ASN A 46 -6.44 22.63 -4.20
N LEU A 47 -5.76 21.87 -5.06
CA LEU A 47 -4.68 22.41 -5.88
C LEU A 47 -5.11 23.48 -6.89
N GLN A 48 -6.40 23.55 -7.22
CA GLN A 48 -6.90 24.54 -8.18
C GLN A 48 -7.02 25.96 -7.60
N PHE A 49 -7.15 26.14 -6.29
CA PHE A 49 -7.54 27.40 -5.66
C PHE A 49 -6.50 28.03 -4.72
N GLN A 50 -5.32 27.43 -4.55
CA GLN A 50 -4.32 27.96 -3.61
C GLN A 50 -3.11 28.62 -4.30
N PRO A 51 -2.53 29.70 -3.72
CA PRO A 51 -1.33 30.33 -4.26
C PRO A 51 -0.14 29.34 -4.26
N ILE A 52 0.69 29.46 -5.29
CA ILE A 52 1.83 28.54 -5.59
C ILE A 52 2.76 28.33 -4.39
N TYR A 53 2.92 29.35 -3.54
CA TYR A 53 3.75 29.29 -2.35
C TYR A 53 3.21 28.26 -1.31
N ILE A 54 1.91 28.28 -1.03
CA ILE A 54 1.27 27.36 -0.08
C ILE A 54 1.30 25.92 -0.61
N LYS A 55 1.15 25.75 -1.95
CA LYS A 55 1.28 24.44 -2.61
C LYS A 55 2.66 23.83 -2.40
N LYS A 56 3.73 24.62 -2.55
CA LYS A 56 5.12 24.14 -2.35
C LYS A 56 5.38 23.73 -0.92
N ILE A 57 4.95 24.52 0.06
CA ILE A 57 5.14 24.19 1.49
C ILE A 57 4.40 22.90 1.86
N LYS A 58 3.14 22.76 1.44
CA LYS A 58 2.38 21.52 1.69
C LYS A 58 3.04 20.31 1.06
N LEU A 59 3.49 20.41 -0.19
CA LEU A 59 4.18 19.33 -0.88
C LEU A 59 5.46 18.92 -0.16
N ILE A 60 6.27 19.87 0.32
CA ILE A 60 7.50 19.60 1.06
C ILE A 60 7.19 18.85 2.37
N HIS A 61 6.20 19.31 3.14
CA HIS A 61 5.82 18.63 4.39
C HIS A 61 5.30 17.22 4.15
N MET A 62 4.57 17.01 3.05
CA MET A 62 4.09 15.68 2.67
C MET A 62 5.20 14.76 2.25
N LEU A 63 6.13 15.24 1.40
CA LEU A 63 7.28 14.44 1.00
C LEU A 63 8.14 14.08 2.22
N LEU A 64 8.38 15.04 3.13
CA LEU A 64 9.13 14.80 4.35
C LEU A 64 8.42 13.79 5.26
N GLY A 65 7.11 13.94 5.47
CA GLY A 65 6.32 13.00 6.25
C GLY A 65 6.28 11.60 5.62
N GLY A 66 6.16 11.53 4.29
CA GLY A 66 6.24 10.26 3.55
C GLY A 66 7.60 9.58 3.69
N VAL A 67 8.69 10.33 3.61
CA VAL A 67 10.06 9.82 3.83
C VAL A 67 10.24 9.33 5.27
N ILE A 68 9.74 10.06 6.26
CA ILE A 68 9.80 9.64 7.67
C ILE A 68 8.98 8.36 7.88
N ALA A 69 7.77 8.30 7.34
CA ALA A 69 6.92 7.11 7.44
C ALA A 69 7.57 5.89 6.76
N ALA A 70 8.10 6.07 5.56
CA ALA A 70 8.84 5.01 4.85
C ALA A 70 10.09 4.57 5.62
N GLY A 71 10.82 5.50 6.21
CA GLY A 71 11.99 5.22 7.05
C GLY A 71 11.62 4.41 8.30
N LEU A 72 10.52 4.75 8.97
CA LEU A 72 10.03 3.99 10.12
C LEU A 72 9.59 2.57 9.74
N ILE A 73 8.88 2.43 8.62
CA ILE A 73 8.49 1.11 8.09
C ILE A 73 9.75 0.29 7.78
N PHE A 74 10.71 0.90 7.10
CA PHE A 74 11.97 0.25 6.75
C PHE A 74 12.73 -0.22 7.99
N LEU A 75 12.85 0.62 9.02
CA LEU A 75 13.63 0.31 10.23
C LEU A 75 12.92 -0.70 11.15
N TYR A 76 11.60 -0.68 11.25
CA TYR A 76 10.87 -1.50 12.23
C TYR A 76 10.19 -2.73 11.64
N LEU A 77 9.66 -2.65 10.42
CA LEU A 77 8.94 -3.78 9.81
C LEU A 77 9.82 -4.65 8.92
N LEU A 78 10.76 -4.06 8.19
CA LEU A 78 11.54 -4.80 7.20
C LEU A 78 12.52 -5.83 7.80
N PRO A 79 13.28 -5.53 8.90
CA PRO A 79 14.29 -6.46 9.40
C PRO A 79 13.76 -7.84 9.78
N PRO A 80 12.60 -8.00 10.45
CA PRO A 80 12.04 -9.33 10.72
C PRO A 80 11.66 -10.09 9.46
N TYR A 81 11.21 -9.39 8.42
CA TYR A 81 10.79 -10.02 7.16
C TYR A 81 11.96 -10.34 6.23
N LEU A 82 13.07 -9.59 6.33
CA LEU A 82 14.27 -9.84 5.53
C LEU A 82 15.20 -10.88 6.16
N ASN A 83 14.97 -11.31 7.41
CA ASN A 83 15.84 -12.25 8.08
C ASN A 83 15.67 -13.66 7.46
N PRO A 84 16.71 -14.23 6.81
CA PRO A 84 16.66 -15.55 6.20
C PRO A 84 16.26 -16.66 7.17
N VAL A 85 16.56 -16.51 8.46
CA VAL A 85 16.21 -17.48 9.51
C VAL A 85 14.70 -17.69 9.62
N ASN A 86 13.90 -16.65 9.35
CA ASN A 86 12.44 -16.75 9.38
C ASN A 86 11.87 -17.58 8.22
N PHE A 87 12.65 -17.78 7.16
CA PHE A 87 12.30 -18.59 6.00
C PHE A 87 12.90 -19.99 6.02
N ALA A 88 13.83 -20.30 6.96
CA ALA A 88 14.52 -21.59 7.04
C ALA A 88 13.59 -22.79 7.29
N ARG A 89 12.37 -22.56 7.80
CA ARG A 89 11.34 -23.58 8.05
C ARG A 89 10.22 -23.58 6.99
N ARG A 90 10.36 -22.80 5.92
CA ARG A 90 9.34 -22.65 4.87
C ARG A 90 9.88 -23.21 3.56
N ASP A 91 8.99 -23.69 2.72
CA ASP A 91 9.33 -24.28 1.41
C ASP A 91 9.64 -23.21 0.33
N PHE A 92 9.80 -21.94 0.71
CA PHE A 92 10.06 -20.81 -0.18
C PHE A 92 10.99 -19.78 0.44
N THR A 93 11.75 -19.12 -0.41
CA THR A 93 12.60 -17.98 -0.08
C THR A 93 11.82 -16.66 -0.08
N LEU A 94 12.43 -15.58 0.42
CA LEU A 94 11.83 -14.24 0.36
C LEU A 94 11.54 -13.80 -1.08
N ASP A 95 12.47 -14.04 -2.00
CA ASP A 95 12.32 -13.65 -3.41
C ASP A 95 11.17 -14.41 -4.08
N GLU A 96 11.08 -15.71 -3.83
CA GLU A 96 9.98 -16.55 -4.34
C GLU A 96 8.63 -16.09 -3.77
N ARG A 97 8.60 -15.66 -2.52
CA ARG A 97 7.41 -15.08 -1.91
C ARG A 97 6.98 -13.80 -2.63
N LEU A 98 7.89 -12.83 -2.81
CA LEU A 98 7.58 -11.56 -3.48
C LEU A 98 7.10 -11.77 -4.92
N LEU A 99 7.72 -12.72 -5.63
CA LEU A 99 7.29 -13.11 -6.97
C LEU A 99 5.88 -13.72 -6.96
N THR A 100 5.59 -14.56 -5.99
CA THR A 100 4.29 -15.21 -5.85
C THR A 100 3.19 -14.21 -5.46
N GLU A 101 3.47 -13.26 -4.57
CA GLU A 101 2.52 -12.23 -4.13
C GLU A 101 1.98 -11.40 -5.31
N SER A 102 2.78 -11.14 -6.34
CA SER A 102 2.30 -10.46 -7.54
C SER A 102 1.13 -11.19 -8.23
N ARG A 103 1.11 -12.53 -8.19
CA ARG A 103 0.02 -13.37 -8.73
C ARG A 103 -1.16 -13.45 -7.77
N VAL A 104 -0.86 -13.48 -6.47
CA VAL A 104 -1.87 -13.52 -5.41
C VAL A 104 -2.77 -12.28 -5.45
N ILE A 105 -2.21 -11.10 -5.74
CA ILE A 105 -3.00 -9.87 -5.93
C ILE A 105 -4.08 -10.07 -7.01
N PHE A 106 -3.73 -10.61 -8.18
CA PHE A 106 -4.71 -10.88 -9.24
C PHE A 106 -5.67 -12.02 -8.90
N TYR A 107 -5.22 -13.00 -8.15
CA TYR A 107 -6.09 -14.06 -7.65
C TYR A 107 -7.19 -13.51 -6.75
N TYR A 108 -6.86 -12.66 -5.76
CA TYR A 108 -7.85 -12.03 -4.90
C TYR A 108 -8.73 -11.02 -5.66
N LEU A 109 -8.18 -10.34 -6.66
CA LEU A 109 -8.98 -9.47 -7.53
C LEU A 109 -10.02 -10.31 -8.29
N LYS A 110 -9.63 -11.45 -8.86
CA LYS A 110 -10.56 -12.40 -9.48
C LYS A 110 -11.64 -12.87 -8.50
N MET A 111 -11.25 -13.28 -7.29
CA MET A 111 -12.20 -13.72 -6.26
C MET A 111 -13.19 -12.63 -5.86
N THR A 112 -12.76 -11.37 -5.85
CA THR A 112 -13.64 -10.24 -5.51
C THR A 112 -14.72 -10.00 -6.56
N PHE A 113 -14.40 -10.11 -7.85
CA PHE A 113 -15.33 -9.84 -8.94
C PHE A 113 -16.03 -11.08 -9.49
N TYR A 114 -15.41 -12.25 -9.37
CA TYR A 114 -15.91 -13.51 -9.90
C TYR A 114 -15.60 -14.67 -8.94
N PRO A 115 -16.25 -14.73 -7.77
CA PRO A 115 -16.02 -15.80 -6.79
C PRO A 115 -16.57 -17.13 -7.33
N LEU A 116 -15.70 -18.13 -7.44
CA LEU A 116 -16.10 -19.50 -7.70
C LEU A 116 -16.14 -20.26 -6.38
N LEU A 117 -17.14 -21.10 -6.16
CA LEU A 117 -17.27 -21.90 -4.95
C LEU A 117 -16.06 -22.82 -4.71
N SER A 118 -15.43 -23.28 -5.79
CA SER A 118 -14.18 -24.07 -5.74
C SER A 118 -12.98 -23.29 -5.20
N ASP A 119 -12.98 -21.97 -5.38
CA ASP A 119 -11.88 -21.09 -4.97
C ASP A 119 -12.05 -20.57 -3.52
N LEU A 120 -13.22 -20.81 -2.89
CA LEU A 120 -13.54 -20.39 -1.53
C LEU A 120 -13.06 -21.39 -0.48
N SER A 121 -11.79 -21.77 -0.53
CA SER A 121 -11.15 -22.61 0.47
C SER A 121 -10.52 -21.74 1.58
N LEU A 122 -10.50 -22.27 2.81
CA LEU A 122 -9.78 -21.66 3.95
C LEU A 122 -8.26 -21.71 3.77
N TYR A 123 -7.77 -22.67 3.01
CA TYR A 123 -6.35 -22.90 2.75
C TYR A 123 -6.11 -22.95 1.24
N HIS A 124 -5.10 -22.27 0.79
CA HIS A 124 -4.66 -22.22 -0.62
C HIS A 124 -3.25 -22.79 -0.74
N ASP A 125 -3.02 -23.95 -0.13
CA ASP A 125 -1.72 -24.63 -0.10
C ASP A 125 -1.29 -25.15 -1.48
N ASP A 126 -2.24 -25.24 -2.41
CA ASP A 126 -2.03 -25.64 -3.82
C ASP A 126 -1.54 -24.50 -4.72
N PHE A 127 -1.39 -23.28 -4.18
CA PHE A 127 -0.91 -22.14 -4.97
C PHE A 127 0.57 -22.33 -5.33
N THR A 128 0.87 -22.50 -6.62
CA THR A 128 2.24 -22.75 -7.09
C THR A 128 3.18 -21.59 -6.79
N ILE A 129 4.29 -21.86 -6.11
CA ILE A 129 5.31 -20.88 -5.77
C ILE A 129 6.04 -20.43 -7.05
N SER A 130 6.26 -19.12 -7.19
CA SER A 130 7.02 -18.56 -8.31
C SER A 130 8.51 -18.64 -8.03
N LYS A 131 9.24 -19.49 -8.77
CA LYS A 131 10.69 -19.64 -8.61
C LYS A 131 11.51 -18.60 -9.38
N SER A 132 10.91 -18.00 -10.40
CA SER A 132 11.50 -16.90 -11.17
C SER A 132 10.42 -16.05 -11.81
N ILE A 133 10.80 -14.94 -12.45
CA ILE A 133 9.87 -14.06 -13.17
C ILE A 133 9.14 -14.82 -14.30
N THR A 134 9.75 -15.84 -14.85
CA THR A 134 9.21 -16.61 -15.98
C THR A 134 8.68 -18.00 -15.59
N GLN A 135 8.85 -18.40 -14.31
CA GLN A 135 8.41 -19.70 -13.84
C GLN A 135 7.57 -19.58 -12.55
N PRO A 136 6.24 -19.71 -12.69
CA PRO A 136 5.46 -19.89 -13.93
C PRO A 136 5.33 -18.58 -14.72
N ILE A 137 5.05 -18.67 -16.02
CA ILE A 137 4.92 -17.51 -16.92
C ILE A 137 3.85 -16.50 -16.46
N THR A 138 2.86 -16.96 -15.70
CA THR A 138 1.84 -16.12 -15.08
C THR A 138 2.43 -15.07 -14.14
N THR A 139 3.62 -15.28 -13.58
CA THR A 139 4.35 -14.28 -12.77
C THR A 139 4.71 -13.05 -13.61
N LEU A 140 5.24 -13.27 -14.83
CA LEU A 140 5.56 -12.18 -15.75
C LEU A 140 4.32 -11.39 -16.14
N TYR A 141 3.22 -12.08 -16.45
CA TYR A 141 1.94 -11.42 -16.79
C TYR A 141 1.39 -10.61 -15.60
N SER A 142 1.56 -11.11 -14.38
CA SER A 142 1.15 -10.38 -13.17
C SER A 142 1.97 -9.10 -12.98
N PHE A 143 3.28 -9.14 -13.11
CA PHE A 143 4.11 -7.94 -13.05
C PHE A 143 3.76 -6.93 -14.16
N ALA A 144 3.61 -7.40 -15.39
CA ALA A 144 3.19 -6.55 -16.51
C ALA A 144 1.81 -5.91 -16.25
N GLY A 145 0.87 -6.68 -15.71
CA GLY A 145 -0.46 -6.22 -15.33
C GLY A 145 -0.42 -5.18 -14.21
N LEU A 146 0.32 -5.44 -13.13
CA LEU A 146 0.50 -4.48 -12.02
C LEU A 146 1.08 -3.16 -12.53
N LEU A 147 2.13 -3.24 -13.35
CA LEU A 147 2.76 -2.05 -13.94
C LEU A 147 1.78 -1.31 -14.86
N GLY A 148 1.10 -2.03 -15.74
CA GLY A 148 0.15 -1.46 -16.70
C GLY A 148 -1.01 -0.75 -16.02
N ILE A 149 -1.64 -1.38 -15.01
CA ILE A 149 -2.74 -0.77 -14.25
C ILE A 149 -2.24 0.44 -13.45
N SER A 150 -1.06 0.35 -12.83
CA SER A 150 -0.48 1.46 -12.08
C SER A 150 -0.23 2.68 -12.99
N LEU A 151 0.37 2.46 -14.16
CA LEU A 151 0.61 3.51 -15.15
C LEU A 151 -0.72 4.11 -15.67
N ALA A 152 -1.73 3.29 -15.93
CA ALA A 152 -3.04 3.75 -16.35
C ALA A 152 -3.72 4.61 -15.27
N CYS A 153 -3.66 4.20 -13.99
CA CYS A 153 -4.19 4.96 -12.88
C CYS A 153 -3.47 6.31 -12.72
N ILE A 154 -2.14 6.34 -12.87
CA ILE A 154 -1.35 7.57 -12.85
C ILE A 154 -1.71 8.48 -14.02
N ALA A 155 -1.82 7.96 -15.23
CA ALA A 155 -2.19 8.73 -16.41
C ALA A 155 -3.60 9.34 -16.29
N LEU A 156 -4.53 8.61 -15.69
CA LEU A 156 -5.90 9.04 -15.47
C LEU A 156 -6.09 9.89 -14.19
N PHE A 157 -5.05 10.07 -13.38
CA PHE A 157 -5.14 10.73 -12.07
C PHE A 157 -5.84 12.09 -12.11
N LYS A 158 -5.53 12.93 -13.13
CA LYS A 158 -6.14 14.27 -13.25
C LYS A 158 -7.65 14.24 -13.46
N LYS A 159 -8.18 13.19 -14.12
CA LYS A 159 -9.61 13.03 -14.42
C LYS A 159 -10.33 12.21 -13.36
N HIS A 160 -9.67 11.16 -12.91
CA HIS A 160 -10.26 10.14 -12.02
C HIS A 160 -9.32 9.79 -10.85
N PRO A 161 -9.09 10.72 -9.90
CA PRO A 161 -8.16 10.49 -8.78
C PRO A 161 -8.55 9.28 -7.91
N MET A 162 -9.85 8.96 -7.85
CA MET A 162 -10.35 7.82 -7.09
C MET A 162 -9.87 6.46 -7.62
N LEU A 163 -9.54 6.36 -8.91
CA LEU A 163 -8.96 5.12 -9.45
C LEU A 163 -7.58 4.86 -8.87
N LEU A 164 -6.74 5.89 -8.81
CA LEU A 164 -5.41 5.78 -8.21
C LEU A 164 -5.51 5.51 -6.70
N PHE A 165 -6.48 6.14 -6.02
CA PHE A 165 -6.73 5.89 -4.61
C PHE A 165 -7.12 4.42 -4.37
N ALA A 166 -8.12 3.91 -5.08
CA ALA A 166 -8.60 2.55 -4.93
C ALA A 166 -7.52 1.51 -5.26
N TRP A 167 -6.76 1.76 -6.34
CA TRP A 167 -5.67 0.88 -6.73
C TRP A 167 -4.55 0.83 -5.68
N GLY A 168 -4.07 1.99 -5.24
CA GLY A 168 -3.01 2.05 -4.22
C GLY A 168 -3.46 1.59 -2.83
N TRP A 169 -4.77 1.61 -2.53
CA TRP A 169 -5.32 1.01 -1.32
C TRP A 169 -5.37 -0.51 -1.40
N TYR A 170 -5.61 -1.04 -2.60
CA TYR A 170 -5.73 -2.48 -2.84
C TYR A 170 -4.38 -3.19 -2.88
N VAL A 171 -3.36 -2.60 -3.54
CA VAL A 171 -2.00 -3.15 -3.71
C VAL A 171 -1.12 -2.84 -2.50
#